data_27f4eafc02448a5203fadb553b4aae1d
#
_entry.id   27f4eafc02448a5203fadb553b4aae1d
#
_cell.length_a   1.000
_cell.length_b   1.000
_cell.length_c   1.000
_cell.angle_alpha   90.00
_cell.angle_beta   90.00
_cell.angle_gamma   90.00
#
_symmetry.space_group_name_H-M   'P 1'
#
loop_
_entity.id
_entity.type
_entity.pdbx_description
1 polymer ?
#
loop_
_entity_poly.entity_id
_entity_poly.type
_entity_poly.pdbx_seq_one_letter_code
_entity_poly.pdbx_strand_id
1 'polypeptide(L)'
;MWRKISQDDVIASMSVAEIDQYKNSANWDSDPIEILIGRTTAFVRDQMRTNGNVRLSPDESLLPAGVIGHAVDLIVFDICKRLGGSITEERKLAKESADKYFERISRRWVTVESYGANEIEPSAGAAIQVVHQSHHRLTDENLENL
;
A
#
# COMPACT_ATOMS: atom_id res chain seq x y z
N MET A 1 -1.71 -5.96 -8.05
CA MET A 1 -0.74 -5.33 -8.98
C MET A 1 0.11 -4.32 -8.23
N TRP A 2 1.41 -4.34 -8.44
CA TRP A 2 2.36 -3.43 -7.80
C TRP A 2 2.84 -2.40 -8.81
N ARG A 3 2.92 -1.15 -8.42
CA ARG A 3 3.40 -0.06 -9.27
C ARG A 3 4.02 1.08 -8.45
N LYS A 4 4.70 1.99 -9.12
CA LYS A 4 5.20 3.23 -8.51
C LYS A 4 4.05 4.24 -8.31
N ILE A 5 4.19 5.08 -7.30
CA ILE A 5 3.42 6.33 -7.25
C ILE A 5 3.99 7.23 -8.34
N SER A 6 3.13 7.72 -9.23
CA SER A 6 3.52 8.68 -10.26
C SER A 6 3.24 10.11 -9.82
N GLN A 7 3.89 11.07 -10.47
CA GLN A 7 3.54 12.48 -10.27
C GLN A 7 2.09 12.76 -10.69
N ASP A 8 1.59 12.06 -11.70
CA ASP A 8 0.20 12.19 -12.15
C ASP A 8 -0.80 11.79 -11.05
N ASP A 9 -0.48 10.81 -10.21
CA ASP A 9 -1.31 10.45 -9.07
C ASP A 9 -1.46 11.62 -8.08
N VAL A 10 -0.38 12.37 -7.87
CA VAL A 10 -0.37 13.55 -6.98
C VAL A 10 -1.10 14.73 -7.65
N ILE A 11 -0.81 14.98 -8.92
CA ILE A 11 -1.43 16.08 -9.68
C ILE A 11 -2.94 15.89 -9.80
N ALA A 12 -3.42 14.66 -9.94
CA ALA A 12 -4.85 14.35 -9.96
C ALA A 12 -5.59 14.76 -8.67
N SER A 13 -4.88 14.85 -7.55
CA SER A 13 -5.42 15.19 -6.23
C SER A 13 -5.20 16.65 -5.81
N MET A 14 -4.51 17.43 -6.63
CA MET A 14 -4.14 18.83 -6.34
C MET A 14 -4.28 19.67 -7.61
N SER A 15 -4.34 21.01 -7.43
CA SER A 15 -4.25 21.91 -8.58
C SER A 15 -2.80 22.05 -9.07
N VAL A 16 -2.65 22.34 -10.37
CA VAL A 16 -1.33 22.62 -10.95
C VAL A 16 -0.66 23.82 -10.26
N ALA A 17 -1.45 24.84 -9.87
CA ALA A 17 -0.95 26.01 -9.18
C ALA A 17 -0.33 25.65 -7.81
N GLU A 18 -0.96 24.76 -7.05
CA GLU A 18 -0.40 24.30 -5.76
C GLU A 18 0.89 23.52 -5.97
N ILE A 19 0.97 22.68 -6.97
CA ILE A 19 2.18 21.93 -7.32
C ILE A 19 3.32 22.88 -7.69
N ASP A 20 3.06 23.85 -8.57
CA ASP A 20 4.05 24.84 -8.98
C ASP A 20 4.52 25.70 -7.81
N GLN A 21 3.61 26.11 -6.94
CA GLN A 21 3.94 26.84 -5.74
C GLN A 21 4.84 26.03 -4.80
N TYR A 22 4.57 24.75 -4.66
CA TYR A 22 5.42 23.86 -3.86
C TYR A 22 6.82 23.69 -4.47
N LYS A 23 6.91 23.48 -5.77
CA LYS A 23 8.21 23.39 -6.47
C LYS A 23 9.03 24.67 -6.36
N ASN A 24 8.36 25.81 -6.31
CA ASN A 24 9.00 27.13 -6.19
C ASN A 24 9.22 27.58 -4.74
N SER A 25 8.80 26.82 -3.75
CA SER A 25 8.88 27.20 -2.33
C SER A 25 10.30 27.20 -1.75
N ALA A 26 11.24 26.57 -2.42
CA ALA A 26 12.66 26.50 -2.03
C ALA A 26 13.53 26.14 -3.23
N ASN A 27 14.85 26.31 -3.08
CA ASN A 27 15.81 25.77 -4.03
C ASN A 27 16.04 24.28 -3.74
N TRP A 28 15.55 23.43 -4.63
CA TRP A 28 15.66 21.98 -4.51
C TRP A 28 16.81 21.47 -5.38
N ASP A 29 17.62 20.58 -4.84
CA ASP A 29 18.69 19.91 -5.61
C ASP A 29 18.12 18.89 -6.61
N SER A 30 16.90 18.42 -6.37
CA SER A 30 16.17 17.49 -7.24
C SER A 30 14.67 17.78 -7.16
N ASP A 31 13.86 17.09 -7.96
CA ASP A 31 12.40 17.28 -7.99
C ASP A 31 11.79 17.02 -6.60
N PRO A 32 11.20 18.04 -5.94
CA PRO A 32 10.65 17.89 -4.59
C PRO A 32 9.46 16.94 -4.51
N ILE A 33 8.72 16.76 -5.58
CA ILE A 33 7.60 15.79 -5.63
C ILE A 33 8.16 14.37 -5.63
N GLU A 34 9.20 14.09 -6.38
CA GLU A 34 9.88 12.78 -6.37
C GLU A 34 10.49 12.46 -5.01
N ILE A 35 11.03 13.46 -4.31
CA ILE A 35 11.55 13.29 -2.94
C ILE A 35 10.41 12.86 -2.00
N LEU A 36 9.24 13.51 -2.06
CA LEU A 36 8.09 13.13 -1.26
C LEU A 36 7.56 11.75 -1.61
N ILE A 37 7.48 11.42 -2.88
CA ILE A 37 7.07 10.09 -3.35
C ILE A 37 8.00 9.03 -2.77
N GLY A 38 9.30 9.21 -2.86
CA GLY A 38 10.29 8.28 -2.33
C GLY A 38 10.18 8.11 -0.80
N ARG A 39 10.04 9.20 -0.08
CA ARG A 39 9.88 9.20 1.38
C ARG A 39 8.60 8.51 1.82
N THR A 40 7.49 8.80 1.16
CA THR A 40 6.20 8.19 1.47
C THR A 40 6.19 6.70 1.11
N THR A 41 6.77 6.33 -0.02
CA THR A 41 6.94 4.93 -0.41
C THR A 41 7.72 4.15 0.64
N ALA A 42 8.83 4.69 1.12
CA ALA A 42 9.63 4.06 2.19
C ALA A 42 8.80 3.89 3.48
N PHE A 43 8.05 4.91 3.88
CA PHE A 43 7.17 4.83 5.06
C PHE A 43 6.13 3.72 4.92
N VAL A 44 5.43 3.65 3.79
CA VAL A 44 4.40 2.63 3.54
C VAL A 44 5.01 1.23 3.56
N ARG A 45 6.15 1.06 2.93
CA ARG A 45 6.87 -0.23 2.93
C ARG A 45 7.30 -0.65 4.33
N ASP A 46 7.69 0.30 5.18
CA ASP A 46 8.01 0.01 6.59
C ASP A 46 6.79 -0.48 7.37
N GLN A 47 5.61 0.10 7.15
CA GLN A 47 4.37 -0.39 7.75
C GLN A 47 4.05 -1.82 7.30
N MET A 48 4.24 -2.12 6.02
CA MET A 48 4.05 -3.46 5.46
C MET A 48 5.10 -4.45 5.97
N ARG A 49 6.34 -4.01 6.16
CA ARG A 49 7.42 -4.83 6.75
C ARG A 49 7.12 -5.16 8.20
N THR A 50 6.60 -4.22 8.97
CA THR A 50 6.16 -4.42 10.36
C THR A 50 5.03 -5.45 10.45
N ASN A 51 4.15 -5.50 9.47
CA ASN A 51 3.12 -6.53 9.36
C ASN A 51 3.73 -7.94 9.32
N GLY A 52 4.77 -8.15 8.54
CA GLY A 52 5.49 -9.41 8.43
C GLY A 52 4.81 -10.47 7.56
N ASN A 53 3.53 -10.32 7.22
CA ASN A 53 2.78 -11.27 6.38
C ASN A 53 2.70 -10.84 4.91
N VAL A 54 3.24 -9.67 4.58
CA VAL A 54 3.23 -9.13 3.23
C VAL A 54 4.60 -9.33 2.59
N ARG A 55 4.66 -10.05 1.48
CA ARG A 55 5.88 -10.16 0.69
C ARG A 55 6.07 -8.88 -0.12
N LEU A 56 7.18 -8.20 0.11
CA LEU A 56 7.53 -6.96 -0.58
C LEU A 56 8.23 -7.24 -1.90
N SER A 57 8.04 -6.35 -2.88
CA SER A 57 8.83 -6.36 -4.11
C SER A 57 10.31 -6.09 -3.80
N PRO A 58 11.26 -6.75 -4.51
CA PRO A 58 12.67 -6.36 -4.47
C PRO A 58 12.91 -4.93 -4.95
N ASP A 59 12.08 -4.43 -5.86
CA ASP A 59 12.11 -3.02 -6.26
C ASP A 59 11.45 -2.16 -5.16
N GLU A 60 12.27 -1.38 -4.47
CA GLU A 60 11.84 -0.55 -3.34
C GLU A 60 10.92 0.61 -3.72
N SER A 61 10.79 0.91 -5.00
CA SER A 61 9.91 1.97 -5.51
C SER A 61 8.47 1.51 -5.72
N LEU A 62 8.19 0.21 -5.65
CA LEU A 62 6.87 -0.35 -5.92
C LEU A 62 6.03 -0.49 -4.65
N LEU A 63 4.74 -0.21 -4.81
CA LEU A 63 3.70 -0.43 -3.81
C LEU A 63 2.51 -1.18 -4.44
N PRO A 64 1.75 -1.93 -3.64
CA PRO A 64 0.48 -2.48 -4.10
C PRO A 64 -0.46 -1.35 -4.53
N ALA A 65 -1.15 -1.52 -5.64
CA ALA A 65 -2.05 -0.48 -6.17
C ALA A 65 -3.10 -0.03 -5.14
N GLY A 66 -3.58 -0.93 -4.30
CA GLY A 66 -4.59 -0.63 -3.30
C GLY A 66 -4.17 0.34 -2.19
N VAL A 67 -2.87 0.53 -1.95
CA VAL A 67 -2.39 1.47 -0.92
C VAL A 67 -2.02 2.84 -1.49
N ILE A 68 -1.94 2.98 -2.81
CA ILE A 68 -1.44 4.20 -3.46
C ILE A 68 -2.33 5.40 -3.17
N GLY A 69 -3.65 5.25 -3.18
CA GLY A 69 -4.56 6.34 -2.85
C GLY A 69 -4.29 6.96 -1.48
N HIS A 70 -4.15 6.13 -0.46
CA HIS A 70 -3.81 6.59 0.88
C HIS A 70 -2.39 7.19 0.97
N ALA A 71 -1.44 6.64 0.23
CA ALA A 71 -0.09 7.22 0.15
C ALA A 71 -0.11 8.61 -0.48
N VAL A 72 -0.90 8.81 -1.54
CA VAL A 72 -1.10 10.12 -2.17
C VAL A 72 -1.74 11.12 -1.20
N ASP A 73 -2.71 10.70 -0.39
CA ASP A 73 -3.32 11.57 0.63
C ASP A 73 -2.28 12.10 1.62
N LEU A 74 -1.30 11.29 2.01
CA LEU A 74 -0.18 11.72 2.86
C LEU A 74 0.70 12.75 2.14
N ILE A 75 1.02 12.52 0.86
CA ILE A 75 1.82 13.43 0.05
C ILE A 75 1.12 14.78 -0.10
N VAL A 76 -0.16 14.77 -0.44
CA VAL A 76 -0.98 16.00 -0.59
C VAL A 76 -1.01 16.80 0.70
N PHE A 77 -1.19 16.15 1.84
CA PHE A 77 -1.17 16.82 3.13
C PHE A 77 0.19 17.46 3.43
N ASP A 78 1.29 16.77 3.15
CA ASP A 78 2.64 17.30 3.37
C ASP A 78 2.92 18.52 2.49
N ILE A 79 2.47 18.50 1.24
CA ILE A 79 2.56 19.66 0.34
C ILE A 79 1.77 20.84 0.90
N CYS A 80 0.51 20.62 1.29
CA CYS A 80 -0.34 21.68 1.86
C CYS A 80 0.25 22.26 3.15
N LYS A 81 0.80 21.43 4.00
CA LYS A 81 1.47 21.85 5.24
C LYS A 81 2.68 22.75 4.94
N ARG A 82 3.46 22.43 3.92
CA ARG A 82 4.61 23.22 3.50
C ARG A 82 4.20 24.58 2.93
N LEU A 83 3.09 24.64 2.21
CA LEU A 83 2.58 25.87 1.61
C LEU A 83 2.05 26.87 2.65
N GLY A 84 1.79 26.44 3.89
CA GLY A 84 1.40 27.29 5.00
C GLY A 84 0.01 27.89 4.92
N GLY A 85 -0.80 27.47 3.95
CA GLY A 85 -2.20 27.88 3.82
C GLY A 85 -3.14 27.07 4.71
N SER A 86 -4.42 27.42 4.70
CA SER A 86 -5.46 26.64 5.36
C SER A 86 -5.61 25.28 4.66
N ILE A 87 -5.47 24.20 5.42
CA ILE A 87 -5.74 22.86 4.93
C ILE A 87 -7.23 22.60 5.08
N THR A 88 -7.89 22.15 4.00
CA THR A 88 -9.33 21.85 4.02
C THR A 88 -9.64 20.68 4.97
N GLU A 89 -10.84 20.66 5.52
CA GLU A 89 -11.29 19.56 6.39
C GLU A 89 -11.25 18.21 5.63
N GLU A 90 -11.58 18.21 4.36
CA GLU A 90 -11.49 17.01 3.51
C GLU A 90 -10.07 16.45 3.46
N ARG A 91 -9.07 17.29 3.27
CA ARG A 91 -7.66 16.88 3.25
C ARG A 91 -7.16 16.41 4.61
N LYS A 92 -7.62 17.03 5.70
CA LYS A 92 -7.32 16.57 7.07
C LYS A 92 -7.91 15.19 7.35
N LEU A 93 -9.17 14.98 6.95
CA LEU A 93 -9.84 13.69 7.11
C LEU A 93 -9.20 12.60 6.24
N ALA A 94 -8.79 12.93 5.02
CA ALA A 94 -8.08 12.00 4.14
C ALA A 94 -6.75 11.57 4.75
N LYS A 95 -5.98 12.51 5.31
CA LYS A 95 -4.74 12.19 6.03
C LYS A 95 -4.99 11.32 7.25
N GLU A 96 -5.96 11.65 8.06
CA GLU A 96 -6.29 10.86 9.25
C GLU A 96 -6.72 9.44 8.87
N SER A 97 -7.53 9.30 7.83
CA SER A 97 -7.93 8.02 7.28
C SER A 97 -6.73 7.21 6.77
N ALA A 98 -5.81 7.86 6.08
CA ALA A 98 -4.58 7.23 5.59
C ALA A 98 -3.69 6.75 6.75
N ASP A 99 -3.48 7.59 7.77
CA ASP A 99 -2.70 7.22 8.96
C ASP A 99 -3.30 5.99 9.67
N LYS A 100 -4.61 5.96 9.86
CA LYS A 100 -5.32 4.82 10.45
C LYS A 100 -5.21 3.57 9.59
N TYR A 101 -5.29 3.72 8.27
CA TYR A 101 -5.17 2.60 7.33
C TYR A 101 -3.78 1.96 7.42
N PHE A 102 -2.72 2.76 7.40
CA PHE A 102 -1.35 2.25 7.51
C PHE A 102 -1.06 1.65 8.89
N GLU A 103 -1.61 2.22 9.96
CA GLU A 103 -1.54 1.61 11.28
C GLU A 103 -2.21 0.23 11.32
N ARG A 104 -3.38 0.09 10.69
CA ARG A 104 -4.08 -1.19 10.58
C ARG A 104 -3.30 -2.21 9.77
N ILE A 105 -2.59 -1.78 8.73
CA ILE A 105 -1.68 -2.66 7.98
C ILE A 105 -0.59 -3.18 8.91
N SER A 106 0.09 -2.32 9.66
CA SER A 106 1.16 -2.71 10.56
C SER A 106 0.70 -3.66 11.65
N ARG A 107 -0.53 -3.53 12.10
CA ARG A 107 -1.17 -4.38 13.12
C ARG A 107 -1.83 -5.65 12.58
N ARG A 108 -1.73 -5.91 11.28
CA ARG A 108 -2.35 -7.06 10.60
C ARG A 108 -3.89 -7.05 10.58
N TRP A 109 -4.50 -5.89 10.78
CA TRP A 109 -5.96 -5.75 10.76
C TRP A 109 -6.53 -5.56 9.35
N VAL A 110 -5.67 -5.26 8.39
CA VAL A 110 -6.00 -5.11 6.97
C VAL A 110 -5.07 -5.97 6.16
N THR A 111 -5.65 -6.69 5.22
CA THR A 111 -4.90 -7.51 4.26
C THR A 111 -4.45 -6.65 3.10
N VAL A 112 -3.19 -6.78 2.73
CA VAL A 112 -2.56 -6.10 1.59
C VAL A 112 -2.04 -7.15 0.64
N GLU A 113 -2.13 -6.87 -0.67
CA GLU A 113 -1.62 -7.74 -1.72
C GLU A 113 -0.10 -7.95 -1.57
N SER A 114 0.32 -9.20 -1.45
CA SER A 114 1.73 -9.56 -1.50
C SER A 114 2.28 -9.52 -2.92
N TYR A 115 3.55 -9.14 -3.07
CA TYR A 115 4.22 -9.15 -4.36
C TYR A 115 4.28 -10.57 -4.93
N GLY A 116 3.93 -10.69 -6.21
CA GLY A 116 3.90 -11.99 -6.90
C GLY A 116 2.73 -12.90 -6.49
N ALA A 117 1.72 -12.40 -5.77
CA ALA A 117 0.56 -13.19 -5.37
C ALA A 117 -0.23 -13.74 -6.56
N ASN A 118 -0.25 -13.02 -7.67
CA ASN A 118 -0.93 -13.45 -8.90
C ASN A 118 -0.10 -14.42 -9.76
N GLU A 119 1.13 -14.68 -9.38
CA GLU A 119 2.05 -15.60 -10.04
C GLU A 119 2.06 -17.00 -9.39
N ILE A 120 1.15 -17.23 -8.43
CA ILE A 120 1.03 -18.52 -7.78
C ILE A 120 0.48 -19.53 -8.82
N GLU A 121 1.35 -20.40 -9.24
CA GLU A 121 1.09 -21.51 -10.15
C GLU A 121 -0.06 -22.41 -9.66
N PRO A 122 -0.73 -23.15 -10.55
CA PRO A 122 -1.83 -24.08 -10.23
C PRO A 122 -1.50 -25.14 -9.18
N SER A 123 -0.25 -25.30 -8.79
CA SER A 123 0.20 -26.20 -7.73
C SER A 123 -0.46 -25.95 -6.37
N ALA A 124 -0.90 -24.74 -6.10
CA ALA A 124 -1.67 -24.41 -4.89
C ALA A 124 -3.03 -25.14 -4.85
N GLY A 125 -3.66 -25.34 -6.00
CA GLY A 125 -4.88 -26.13 -6.12
C GLY A 125 -4.67 -27.61 -5.79
N ALA A 126 -3.55 -28.17 -6.14
CA ALA A 126 -3.20 -29.55 -5.81
C ALA A 126 -3.03 -29.77 -4.30
N ALA A 127 -2.45 -28.81 -3.60
CA ALA A 127 -2.30 -28.87 -2.14
C ALA A 127 -3.65 -28.90 -1.42
N ILE A 128 -4.60 -28.11 -1.88
CA ILE A 128 -5.97 -28.08 -1.33
C ILE A 128 -6.68 -29.41 -1.58
N GLN A 129 -6.51 -30.02 -2.74
CA GLN A 129 -7.07 -31.34 -3.05
C GLN A 129 -6.52 -32.43 -2.15
N VAL A 130 -5.23 -32.40 -1.84
CA VAL A 130 -4.59 -33.36 -0.92
C VAL A 130 -5.19 -33.28 0.47
N VAL A 131 -5.41 -32.08 1.00
CA VAL A 131 -6.05 -31.89 2.31
C VAL A 131 -7.46 -32.43 2.33
N HIS A 132 -8.22 -32.18 1.26
CA HIS A 132 -9.58 -32.69 1.13
C HIS A 132 -9.64 -34.23 1.07
N GLN A 133 -8.74 -34.84 0.32
CA GLN A 133 -8.64 -36.28 0.26
C GLN A 133 -8.27 -36.92 1.60
N SER A 134 -7.37 -36.28 2.34
CA SER A 134 -7.00 -36.78 3.66
C SER A 134 -8.17 -36.75 4.63
N HIS A 135 -8.97 -35.73 4.58
CA HIS A 135 -10.15 -35.61 5.43
C HIS A 135 -11.21 -36.69 5.07
N HIS A 136 -11.40 -36.91 3.80
CA HIS A 136 -12.33 -37.93 3.33
C HIS A 136 -11.92 -39.36 3.74
N ARG A 137 -10.61 -39.67 3.71
CA ARG A 137 -10.11 -40.98 4.19
C ARG A 137 -10.40 -41.18 5.67
N LEU A 138 -10.20 -40.18 6.49
CA LEU A 138 -10.47 -40.32 7.94
C LEU A 138 -11.94 -40.63 8.21
N THR A 139 -12.83 -40.06 7.38
CA THR A 139 -14.27 -40.30 7.49
C THR A 139 -14.63 -41.72 7.11
N ASP A 140 -14.04 -42.23 6.04
CA ASP A 140 -14.30 -43.60 5.56
C ASP A 140 -13.78 -44.67 6.54
N GLU A 141 -12.59 -44.48 7.11
CA GLU A 141 -12.05 -45.39 8.12
C GLU A 141 -12.92 -45.48 9.36
N ASN A 142 -13.53 -44.37 9.76
CA ASN A 142 -14.43 -44.37 10.91
C ASN A 142 -15.75 -45.08 10.65
N LEU A 143 -16.20 -45.09 9.41
CA LEU A 143 -17.42 -45.81 9.01
C LEU A 143 -17.24 -47.32 8.91
N GLU A 144 -16.05 -47.79 8.52
CA GLU A 144 -15.77 -49.23 8.40
C GLU A 144 -15.59 -49.93 9.77
N ASN A 145 -15.27 -49.15 10.81
CA ASN A 145 -15.10 -49.72 12.16
C ASN A 145 -16.36 -49.63 13.03
N LEU A 146 -17.45 -49.20 12.47
CA LEU A 146 -18.74 -49.14 13.11
C LEU A 146 -19.65 -50.27 12.63
#